data_57974cb263a1870cef6e36caf7152913
#
_entry.id   57974cb263a1870cef6e36caf7152913
#
_cell.length_a   1.000
_cell.length_b   1.000
_cell.length_c   1.000
_cell.angle_alpha   90.00
_cell.angle_beta   90.00
_cell.angle_gamma   90.00
#
_symmetry.space_group_name_H-M   'P 1'
#
loop_
_entity.id
_entity.type
_entity.pdbx_description
1 polymer ?
#
loop_
_entity_poly.entity_id
_entity_poly.type
_entity_poly.pdbx_seq_one_letter_code
_entity_poly.pdbx_strand_id
1 'polypeptide(L)'
;MEWTVVLTSLLIAYLVIIFLFHTIFPERHLDWQSINLDEMTFPQDFTWGVATASHQIEGGNSNNWTQFEDRENKERSGDACDHWNLWNKDHDLLTELGVNSYRFSIEWSRIEPNEGEWDESAIQVYSDMIDSLIARGIEPMVTLHHFSHPIWFEEKGGFYNQENIVHFKNYCTKIFPYFSDRVTKWCTVNEPDVFSIMGYHMGMFPPGKRSPLKAIRVMKNVMIAHGEVYHELKKLSPNSYIGLAKNVTIFDPYRRWNLLHWLTTFALNYIWNGAIISALKRGRMYGKSVKHVKGSADFIGLNYYTHVLTSPFLPQTSEIDLPSRKHEVVTEFGYPMYAEGLQRATKWLGKLKLPIEITENGVADGEDNLRPE
;
A
#
# COMPACT_ATOMS: atom_id res chain seq x y z
N MET A 1 35.85 -12.44 41.79
CA MET A 1 34.92 -13.60 41.63
C MET A 1 33.48 -13.15 41.33
N GLU A 2 32.90 -12.18 42.05
CA GLU A 2 31.53 -11.73 41.80
C GLU A 2 31.29 -11.08 40.41
N TRP A 3 32.21 -10.21 39.96
CA TRP A 3 32.06 -9.57 38.65
C TRP A 3 32.15 -10.55 37.48
N THR A 4 32.97 -11.61 37.60
CA THR A 4 33.09 -12.65 36.58
C THR A 4 31.77 -13.43 36.45
N VAL A 5 31.15 -13.78 37.57
CA VAL A 5 29.85 -14.46 37.60
C VAL A 5 28.75 -13.56 36.97
N VAL A 6 28.69 -12.27 37.31
CA VAL A 6 27.76 -11.33 36.74
C VAL A 6 27.93 -11.20 35.23
N LEU A 7 29.14 -10.98 34.74
CA LEU A 7 29.40 -10.84 33.30
C LEU A 7 29.10 -12.13 32.52
N THR A 8 29.43 -13.30 33.09
CA THR A 8 29.09 -14.59 32.46
C THR A 8 27.56 -14.78 32.39
N SER A 9 26.85 -14.44 33.47
CA SER A 9 25.39 -14.53 33.48
C SER A 9 24.73 -13.60 32.44
N LEU A 10 25.22 -12.37 32.30
CA LEU A 10 24.75 -11.41 31.28
C LEU A 10 25.02 -11.91 29.88
N LEU A 11 26.20 -12.49 29.62
CA LEU A 11 26.52 -13.08 28.33
C LEU A 11 25.61 -14.26 27.99
N ILE A 12 25.38 -15.17 28.94
CA ILE A 12 24.47 -16.30 28.74
C ILE A 12 23.06 -15.79 28.44
N ALA A 13 22.54 -14.84 29.23
CA ALA A 13 21.23 -14.24 28.98
C ALA A 13 21.12 -13.61 27.58
N TYR A 14 22.15 -12.87 27.16
CA TYR A 14 22.23 -12.31 25.83
C TYR A 14 22.15 -13.40 24.73
N LEU A 15 22.98 -14.45 24.84
CA LEU A 15 23.00 -15.55 23.86
C LEU A 15 21.66 -16.28 23.80
N VAL A 16 21.01 -16.50 24.96
CA VAL A 16 19.67 -17.11 25.02
C VAL A 16 18.63 -16.22 24.33
N ILE A 17 18.64 -14.92 24.57
CA ILE A 17 17.71 -13.99 23.92
C ILE A 17 17.91 -14.01 22.40
N ILE A 18 19.14 -13.93 21.93
CA ILE A 18 19.46 -13.98 20.50
C ILE A 18 19.03 -15.30 19.88
N PHE A 19 19.31 -16.42 20.54
CA PHE A 19 18.86 -17.75 20.09
C PHE A 19 17.32 -17.83 19.97
N LEU A 20 16.61 -17.34 20.98
CA LEU A 20 15.15 -17.28 20.93
C LEU A 20 14.66 -16.43 19.76
N PHE A 21 15.26 -15.25 19.50
CA PHE A 21 14.87 -14.42 18.38
C PHE A 21 15.12 -15.10 17.03
N HIS A 22 16.23 -15.82 16.87
CA HIS A 22 16.49 -16.61 15.65
C HIS A 22 15.46 -17.71 15.43
N THR A 23 15.00 -18.35 16.51
CA THR A 23 14.03 -19.46 16.45
C THR A 23 12.60 -18.95 16.21
N ILE A 24 12.20 -17.86 16.88
CA ILE A 24 10.83 -17.34 16.81
C ILE A 24 10.61 -16.54 15.52
N PHE A 25 11.65 -15.83 15.06
CA PHE A 25 11.61 -14.97 13.88
C PHE A 25 12.63 -15.42 12.83
N PRO A 26 12.48 -16.58 12.23
CA PRO A 26 13.41 -17.05 11.22
C PRO A 26 13.32 -16.17 9.96
N GLU A 27 14.46 -15.77 9.44
CA GLU A 27 14.61 -15.24 8.09
C GLU A 27 14.73 -16.46 7.17
N ARG A 28 13.66 -16.75 6.45
CA ARG A 28 13.58 -17.94 5.59
C ARG A 28 14.12 -17.61 4.22
N HIS A 29 14.90 -18.51 3.67
CA HIS A 29 15.31 -18.53 2.28
C HIS A 29 14.94 -19.90 1.73
N LEU A 30 14.22 -19.92 0.63
CA LEU A 30 13.86 -21.14 -0.08
C LEU A 30 14.93 -21.44 -1.11
N ASP A 31 15.18 -22.71 -1.33
CA ASP A 31 15.96 -23.15 -2.48
C ASP A 31 15.03 -23.22 -3.70
N TRP A 32 14.94 -22.09 -4.41
CA TRP A 32 14.07 -21.97 -5.58
C TRP A 32 14.40 -22.95 -6.69
N GLN A 33 15.67 -23.40 -6.79
CA GLN A 33 16.09 -24.40 -7.78
C GLN A 33 15.54 -25.79 -7.47
N SER A 34 15.21 -26.07 -6.20
CA SER A 34 14.59 -27.35 -5.79
C SER A 34 13.07 -27.39 -5.97
N ILE A 35 12.44 -26.26 -6.30
CA ILE A 35 10.99 -26.16 -6.47
C ILE A 35 10.62 -26.51 -7.91
N ASN A 36 9.81 -27.55 -8.08
CA ASN A 36 9.24 -27.89 -9.39
C ASN A 36 8.01 -27.00 -9.65
N LEU A 37 8.18 -25.99 -10.50
CA LEU A 37 7.10 -25.06 -10.84
C LEU A 37 5.96 -25.74 -11.62
N ASP A 38 6.25 -26.81 -12.38
CA ASP A 38 5.25 -27.55 -13.15
C ASP A 38 4.25 -28.31 -12.26
N GLU A 39 4.64 -28.58 -11.01
CA GLU A 39 3.76 -29.22 -10.01
C GLU A 39 2.89 -28.20 -9.24
N MET A 40 3.15 -26.90 -9.41
CA MET A 40 2.39 -25.86 -8.73
C MET A 40 1.07 -25.63 -9.45
N THR A 41 -0.03 -25.85 -8.75
CA THR A 41 -1.37 -25.58 -9.27
C THR A 41 -2.07 -24.53 -8.44
N PHE A 42 -2.81 -23.66 -9.10
CA PHE A 42 -3.73 -22.73 -8.46
C PHE A 42 -5.16 -23.24 -8.57
N PRO A 43 -6.05 -22.88 -7.62
CA PRO A 43 -7.48 -23.14 -7.78
C PRO A 43 -8.02 -22.63 -9.13
N GLN A 44 -9.02 -23.31 -9.70
CA GLN A 44 -9.59 -22.91 -10.99
C GLN A 44 -10.24 -21.53 -10.96
N ASP A 45 -10.73 -21.12 -9.80
CA ASP A 45 -11.34 -19.81 -9.51
C ASP A 45 -10.35 -18.78 -9.01
N PHE A 46 -9.03 -19.02 -9.15
CA PHE A 46 -8.01 -18.07 -8.74
C PHE A 46 -8.08 -16.80 -9.58
N THR A 47 -8.11 -15.64 -8.90
CA THR A 47 -8.17 -14.35 -9.56
C THR A 47 -6.75 -13.86 -9.91
N TRP A 48 -6.48 -13.77 -11.20
CA TRP A 48 -5.27 -13.17 -11.76
C TRP A 48 -5.55 -11.75 -12.19
N GLY A 49 -4.77 -10.79 -11.70
CA GLY A 49 -5.01 -9.39 -11.97
C GLY A 49 -3.77 -8.55 -12.05
N VAL A 50 -3.96 -7.33 -12.52
CA VAL A 50 -2.97 -6.26 -12.51
C VAL A 50 -3.54 -5.03 -11.79
N ALA A 51 -2.66 -4.13 -11.37
CA ALA A 51 -3.06 -2.91 -10.66
C ALA A 51 -2.36 -1.69 -11.26
N THR A 52 -3.09 -0.58 -11.36
CA THR A 52 -2.56 0.73 -11.76
C THR A 52 -3.10 1.84 -10.84
N ALA A 53 -2.47 3.03 -10.93
CA ALA A 53 -2.92 4.23 -10.24
C ALA A 53 -3.13 5.36 -11.25
N SER A 54 -4.23 6.10 -11.10
CA SER A 54 -4.68 7.15 -12.02
C SER A 54 -3.58 8.17 -12.34
N HIS A 55 -2.94 8.74 -11.32
CA HIS A 55 -1.87 9.71 -11.52
C HIS A 55 -0.69 9.16 -12.33
N GLN A 56 -0.38 7.86 -12.16
CA GLN A 56 0.79 7.23 -12.80
C GLN A 56 0.57 6.92 -14.28
N ILE A 57 -0.68 6.73 -14.72
CA ILE A 57 -0.93 6.23 -16.08
C ILE A 57 -1.85 7.11 -16.94
N GLU A 58 -2.76 7.89 -16.33
CA GLU A 58 -3.81 8.59 -17.09
C GLU A 58 -3.28 9.74 -17.95
N GLY A 59 -2.27 10.47 -17.46
CA GLY A 59 -1.77 11.67 -18.11
C GLY A 59 -2.67 12.90 -17.94
N GLY A 60 -2.13 14.10 -18.16
CA GLY A 60 -2.87 15.35 -18.16
C GLY A 60 -3.58 15.69 -16.83
N ASN A 61 -3.13 15.14 -15.71
CA ASN A 61 -3.73 15.37 -14.40
C ASN A 61 -3.41 16.76 -13.83
N SER A 62 -4.31 17.29 -12.97
CA SER A 62 -4.08 18.49 -12.18
C SER A 62 -4.44 18.20 -10.72
N ASN A 63 -3.44 17.83 -9.92
CA ASN A 63 -3.64 17.36 -8.55
C ASN A 63 -2.46 17.73 -7.62
N ASN A 64 -2.49 17.24 -6.39
CA ASN A 64 -1.42 17.47 -5.40
C ASN A 64 -0.03 16.99 -5.88
N TRP A 65 0.05 15.96 -6.72
CA TRP A 65 1.31 15.46 -7.26
C TRP A 65 1.87 16.40 -8.31
N THR A 66 1.10 16.83 -9.29
CA THR A 66 1.57 17.80 -10.31
C THR A 66 2.01 19.12 -9.67
N GLN A 67 1.29 19.60 -8.63
CA GLN A 67 1.70 20.76 -7.84
C GLN A 67 3.02 20.50 -7.10
N PHE A 68 3.24 19.29 -6.60
CA PHE A 68 4.47 18.90 -5.90
C PHE A 68 5.64 18.78 -6.85
N GLU A 69 5.45 18.18 -8.04
CA GLU A 69 6.46 18.08 -9.11
C GLU A 69 6.97 19.46 -9.50
N ASP A 70 6.07 20.40 -9.76
CA ASP A 70 6.42 21.79 -10.10
C ASP A 70 7.16 22.49 -8.96
N ARG A 71 6.66 22.38 -7.73
CA ARG A 71 7.25 23.05 -6.57
C ARG A 71 8.65 22.55 -6.24
N GLU A 72 8.88 21.23 -6.34
CA GLU A 72 10.16 20.59 -6.02
C GLU A 72 11.08 20.46 -7.24
N ASN A 73 10.68 21.03 -8.40
CA ASN A 73 11.40 20.96 -9.67
C ASN A 73 11.76 19.52 -10.06
N LYS A 74 10.78 18.61 -9.90
CA LYS A 74 10.89 17.20 -10.30
C LYS A 74 10.49 17.03 -11.76
N GLU A 75 10.82 15.88 -12.33
CA GLU A 75 10.27 15.45 -13.60
C GLU A 75 8.74 15.41 -13.51
N ARG A 76 8.07 15.95 -14.53
CA ARG A 76 6.61 16.01 -14.58
C ARG A 76 6.07 14.68 -15.09
N SER A 77 4.99 14.23 -14.47
CA SER A 77 4.22 13.07 -14.93
C SER A 77 3.65 13.25 -16.36
N GLY A 78 3.35 14.50 -16.76
CA GLY A 78 2.94 14.85 -18.12
C GLY A 78 1.78 14.00 -18.65
N ASP A 79 1.99 13.44 -19.84
CA ASP A 79 0.99 12.56 -20.48
C ASP A 79 1.05 11.13 -19.92
N ALA A 80 2.07 10.77 -19.16
CA ALA A 80 2.28 9.43 -18.60
C ALA A 80 2.12 8.34 -19.69
N CYS A 81 1.21 7.37 -19.50
CA CYS A 81 0.85 6.37 -20.51
C CYS A 81 -0.34 6.80 -21.38
N ASP A 82 -0.86 7.99 -21.17
CA ASP A 82 -2.05 8.54 -21.85
C ASP A 82 -3.29 7.62 -21.75
N HIS A 83 -3.38 6.90 -20.62
CA HIS A 83 -4.47 5.94 -20.38
C HIS A 83 -5.84 6.61 -20.46
N TRP A 84 -5.95 7.90 -20.06
CA TRP A 84 -7.20 8.65 -20.15
C TRP A 84 -7.80 8.66 -21.55
N ASN A 85 -6.97 8.71 -22.57
CA ASN A 85 -7.39 8.70 -23.98
C ASN A 85 -7.28 7.29 -24.63
N LEU A 86 -6.42 6.42 -24.09
CA LEU A 86 -6.09 5.12 -24.66
C LEU A 86 -6.68 3.93 -23.90
N TRP A 87 -7.50 4.15 -22.85
CA TRP A 87 -7.99 3.11 -21.95
C TRP A 87 -8.60 1.89 -22.68
N ASN A 88 -9.27 2.10 -23.80
CA ASN A 88 -9.85 0.99 -24.55
C ASN A 88 -8.79 0.06 -25.16
N LYS A 89 -7.67 0.63 -25.65
CA LYS A 89 -6.51 -0.15 -26.13
C LYS A 89 -5.81 -0.87 -24.98
N ASP A 90 -5.68 -0.20 -23.84
CA ASP A 90 -5.08 -0.81 -22.65
C ASP A 90 -5.93 -1.98 -22.13
N HIS A 91 -7.26 -1.89 -22.23
CA HIS A 91 -8.15 -3.01 -21.92
C HIS A 91 -8.03 -4.18 -22.88
N ASP A 92 -7.70 -3.92 -24.18
CA ASP A 92 -7.35 -4.99 -25.12
C ASP A 92 -6.06 -5.69 -24.70
N LEU A 93 -5.02 -4.94 -24.25
CA LEU A 93 -3.79 -5.51 -23.70
C LEU A 93 -4.05 -6.36 -22.43
N LEU A 94 -4.96 -5.94 -21.53
CA LEU A 94 -5.37 -6.76 -20.38
C LEU A 94 -5.99 -8.09 -20.83
N THR A 95 -6.78 -8.07 -21.88
CA THR A 95 -7.38 -9.28 -22.48
C THR A 95 -6.31 -10.20 -23.07
N GLU A 96 -5.36 -9.64 -23.81
CA GLU A 96 -4.22 -10.38 -24.38
C GLU A 96 -3.34 -11.00 -23.30
N LEU A 97 -3.15 -10.29 -22.18
CA LEU A 97 -2.41 -10.79 -21.02
C LEU A 97 -3.15 -11.94 -20.30
N GLY A 98 -4.45 -12.10 -20.54
CA GLY A 98 -5.25 -13.20 -19.97
C GLY A 98 -5.62 -13.01 -18.50
N VAL A 99 -5.61 -11.79 -17.98
CA VAL A 99 -6.04 -11.48 -16.62
C VAL A 99 -7.56 -11.43 -16.53
N ASN A 100 -8.11 -11.80 -15.36
CA ASN A 100 -9.55 -11.80 -15.08
C ASN A 100 -9.96 -10.75 -14.04
N SER A 101 -9.01 -9.92 -13.57
CA SER A 101 -9.30 -8.79 -12.68
C SER A 101 -8.36 -7.62 -12.95
N TYR A 102 -8.88 -6.41 -12.78
CA TYR A 102 -8.10 -5.18 -12.90
C TYR A 102 -8.43 -4.21 -11.78
N ARG A 103 -7.41 -3.88 -11.00
CA ARG A 103 -7.50 -2.83 -9.97
C ARG A 103 -7.00 -1.52 -10.52
N PHE A 104 -7.82 -0.49 -10.49
CA PHE A 104 -7.45 0.87 -10.89
C PHE A 104 -8.00 1.89 -9.90
N SER A 105 -7.46 3.10 -9.91
CA SER A 105 -7.99 4.18 -9.09
C SER A 105 -8.76 5.20 -9.93
N ILE A 106 -9.75 5.82 -9.31
CA ILE A 106 -10.43 6.99 -9.85
C ILE A 106 -9.66 8.24 -9.41
N GLU A 107 -9.34 9.12 -10.34
CA GLU A 107 -8.68 10.39 -10.04
C GLU A 107 -9.69 11.40 -9.50
N TRP A 108 -9.66 11.62 -8.19
CA TRP A 108 -10.57 12.53 -7.51
C TRP A 108 -10.52 13.94 -8.10
N SER A 109 -9.33 14.41 -8.50
CA SER A 109 -9.16 15.74 -9.09
C SER A 109 -9.85 15.92 -10.44
N ARG A 110 -10.12 14.83 -11.19
CA ARG A 110 -10.94 14.88 -12.40
C ARG A 110 -12.43 14.95 -12.08
N ILE A 111 -12.84 14.21 -11.05
CA ILE A 111 -14.23 14.13 -10.64
C ILE A 111 -14.71 15.42 -9.98
N GLU A 112 -13.85 16.06 -9.18
CA GLU A 112 -14.15 17.27 -8.42
C GLU A 112 -12.96 18.25 -8.53
N PRO A 113 -12.77 18.87 -9.71
CA PRO A 113 -11.64 19.74 -9.96
C PRO A 113 -11.62 20.98 -9.04
N ASN A 114 -12.80 21.52 -8.71
CA ASN A 114 -13.02 22.55 -7.71
C ASN A 114 -14.01 22.03 -6.65
N GLU A 115 -13.88 22.54 -5.42
CA GLU A 115 -14.72 22.11 -4.31
C GLU A 115 -16.23 22.24 -4.63
N GLY A 116 -16.95 21.11 -4.61
CA GLY A 116 -18.38 21.04 -4.88
C GLY A 116 -18.77 21.10 -6.37
N GLU A 117 -17.81 21.23 -7.27
CA GLU A 117 -18.03 21.19 -8.72
C GLU A 117 -17.69 19.80 -9.26
N TRP A 118 -18.73 19.10 -9.71
CA TRP A 118 -18.63 17.73 -10.18
C TRP A 118 -18.57 17.67 -11.71
N ASP A 119 -17.56 16.98 -12.24
CA ASP A 119 -17.43 16.73 -13.68
C ASP A 119 -18.13 15.41 -14.03
N GLU A 120 -19.39 15.54 -14.47
CA GLU A 120 -20.19 14.39 -14.91
C GLU A 120 -19.62 13.72 -16.16
N SER A 121 -18.83 14.46 -16.98
CA SER A 121 -18.17 13.87 -18.15
C SER A 121 -17.02 12.95 -17.74
N ALA A 122 -16.26 13.32 -16.73
CA ALA A 122 -15.22 12.45 -16.16
C ALA A 122 -15.84 11.21 -15.50
N ILE A 123 -16.96 11.36 -14.79
CA ILE A 123 -17.71 10.22 -14.22
C ILE A 123 -18.14 9.26 -15.35
N GLN A 124 -18.63 9.78 -16.49
CA GLN A 124 -19.03 8.96 -17.62
C GLN A 124 -17.87 8.18 -18.23
N VAL A 125 -16.67 8.79 -18.37
CA VAL A 125 -15.47 8.07 -18.86
C VAL A 125 -15.12 6.89 -17.96
N TYR A 126 -15.13 7.06 -16.64
CA TYR A 126 -14.91 5.92 -15.72
C TYR A 126 -16.03 4.88 -15.80
N SER A 127 -17.28 5.30 -16.04
CA SER A 127 -18.38 4.37 -16.29
C SER A 127 -18.12 3.51 -17.53
N ASP A 128 -17.68 4.15 -18.63
CA ASP A 128 -17.37 3.47 -19.88
C ASP A 128 -16.17 2.51 -19.73
N MET A 129 -15.14 2.90 -18.96
CA MET A 129 -14.03 2.02 -18.59
C MET A 129 -14.51 0.76 -17.85
N ILE A 130 -15.38 0.93 -16.84
CA ILE A 130 -15.96 -0.18 -16.06
C ILE A 130 -16.79 -1.11 -16.96
N ASP A 131 -17.65 -0.56 -17.81
CA ASP A 131 -18.46 -1.34 -18.73
C ASP A 131 -17.60 -2.13 -19.72
N SER A 132 -16.52 -1.52 -20.21
CA SER A 132 -15.55 -2.14 -21.09
C SER A 132 -14.83 -3.32 -20.44
N LEU A 133 -14.43 -3.21 -19.17
CA LEU A 133 -13.79 -4.30 -18.43
C LEU A 133 -14.77 -5.48 -18.26
N ILE A 134 -15.99 -5.18 -17.83
CA ILE A 134 -17.03 -6.19 -17.62
C ILE A 134 -17.37 -6.92 -18.92
N ALA A 135 -17.49 -6.18 -20.04
CA ALA A 135 -17.73 -6.77 -21.36
C ALA A 135 -16.61 -7.72 -21.82
N ARG A 136 -15.38 -7.55 -21.32
CA ARG A 136 -14.23 -8.41 -21.57
C ARG A 136 -14.09 -9.55 -20.54
N GLY A 137 -15.00 -9.65 -19.58
CA GLY A 137 -14.95 -10.64 -18.49
C GLY A 137 -13.87 -10.34 -17.43
N ILE A 138 -13.43 -9.08 -17.33
CA ILE A 138 -12.43 -8.62 -16.36
C ILE A 138 -13.17 -7.96 -15.19
N GLU A 139 -13.02 -8.50 -13.97
CA GLU A 139 -13.64 -7.95 -12.77
C GLU A 139 -12.93 -6.66 -12.34
N PRO A 140 -13.64 -5.51 -12.27
CA PRO A 140 -13.06 -4.26 -11.80
C PRO A 140 -12.96 -4.22 -10.27
N MET A 141 -11.80 -3.82 -9.73
CA MET A 141 -11.63 -3.38 -8.34
C MET A 141 -11.29 -1.89 -8.34
N VAL A 142 -12.18 -1.08 -7.79
CA VAL A 142 -12.01 0.38 -7.81
C VAL A 142 -11.35 0.88 -6.52
N THR A 143 -10.28 1.66 -6.67
CA THR A 143 -9.60 2.37 -5.60
C THR A 143 -10.05 3.83 -5.57
N LEU A 144 -10.54 4.30 -4.42
CA LEU A 144 -11.10 5.65 -4.27
C LEU A 144 -10.03 6.72 -4.00
N HIS A 145 -8.92 6.35 -3.35
CA HIS A 145 -7.78 7.24 -3.13
C HIS A 145 -6.46 6.47 -3.29
N HIS A 146 -5.66 6.89 -4.28
CA HIS A 146 -4.33 6.32 -4.52
C HIS A 146 -3.28 7.43 -4.58
N PHE A 147 -3.03 8.08 -3.43
CA PHE A 147 -2.05 9.15 -3.18
C PHE A 147 -2.37 10.51 -3.81
N SER A 148 -3.24 10.56 -4.83
CA SER A 148 -3.62 11.79 -5.51
C SER A 148 -4.98 12.32 -5.04
N HIS A 149 -5.13 13.63 -5.02
CA HIS A 149 -6.36 14.33 -4.69
C HIS A 149 -6.32 15.77 -5.22
N PRO A 150 -7.48 16.49 -5.27
CA PRO A 150 -7.53 17.83 -5.82
C PRO A 150 -6.61 18.81 -5.09
N ILE A 151 -6.10 19.81 -5.83
CA ILE A 151 -5.25 20.88 -5.30
C ILE A 151 -5.97 21.65 -4.20
N TRP A 152 -7.27 21.97 -4.38
CA TRP A 152 -8.06 22.66 -3.35
C TRP A 152 -8.13 21.91 -2.02
N PHE A 153 -8.17 20.55 -2.07
CA PHE A 153 -8.16 19.73 -0.86
C PHE A 153 -6.79 19.75 -0.16
N GLU A 154 -5.69 19.71 -0.94
CA GLU A 154 -4.33 19.87 -0.40
C GLU A 154 -4.13 21.25 0.22
N GLU A 155 -4.61 22.32 -0.43
CA GLU A 155 -4.52 23.71 0.08
C GLU A 155 -5.27 23.91 1.39
N LYS A 156 -6.35 23.19 1.63
CA LYS A 156 -7.04 23.11 2.93
C LYS A 156 -6.27 22.30 3.98
N GLY A 157 -5.11 21.74 3.62
CA GLY A 157 -4.27 20.91 4.48
C GLY A 157 -4.56 19.43 4.38
N GLY A 158 -5.32 18.98 3.40
CA GLY A 158 -5.57 17.58 3.08
C GLY A 158 -6.01 16.77 4.30
N PHE A 159 -5.56 15.54 4.40
CA PHE A 159 -5.85 14.67 5.56
C PHE A 159 -5.10 15.08 6.86
N TYR A 160 -4.22 16.08 6.83
CA TYR A 160 -3.63 16.60 8.08
C TYR A 160 -4.67 17.26 8.97
N ASN A 161 -5.66 17.93 8.39
CA ASN A 161 -6.81 18.50 9.09
C ASN A 161 -7.95 17.47 9.14
N GLN A 162 -8.32 17.05 10.35
CA GLN A 162 -9.33 16.01 10.53
C GLN A 162 -10.72 16.43 10.02
N GLU A 163 -11.05 17.70 10.08
CA GLU A 163 -12.28 18.29 9.56
C GLU A 163 -12.46 18.09 8.04
N ASN A 164 -11.36 17.96 7.30
CA ASN A 164 -11.41 17.75 5.85
C ASN A 164 -11.83 16.32 5.46
N ILE A 165 -11.93 15.38 6.39
CA ILE A 165 -12.41 14.03 6.12
C ILE A 165 -13.81 14.05 5.48
N VAL A 166 -14.61 15.04 5.80
CA VAL A 166 -15.94 15.22 5.21
C VAL A 166 -15.89 15.36 3.70
N HIS A 167 -14.88 16.03 3.14
CA HIS A 167 -14.74 16.20 1.69
C HIS A 167 -14.47 14.86 1.00
N PHE A 168 -13.53 14.07 1.52
CA PHE A 168 -13.25 12.73 1.00
C PHE A 168 -14.48 11.83 1.09
N LYS A 169 -15.20 11.87 2.21
CA LYS A 169 -16.45 11.12 2.36
C LYS A 169 -17.52 11.56 1.35
N ASN A 170 -17.68 12.86 1.13
CA ASN A 170 -18.62 13.40 0.13
C ASN A 170 -18.26 12.93 -1.28
N TYR A 171 -16.99 13.00 -1.67
CA TYR A 171 -16.52 12.46 -2.93
C TYR A 171 -16.86 10.97 -3.08
N CYS A 172 -16.50 10.14 -2.10
CA CYS A 172 -16.77 8.71 -2.16
C CYS A 172 -18.26 8.40 -2.25
N THR A 173 -19.10 9.09 -1.47
CA THR A 173 -20.56 8.88 -1.48
C THR A 173 -21.22 9.42 -2.74
N LYS A 174 -20.66 10.45 -3.38
CA LYS A 174 -21.15 10.98 -4.66
C LYS A 174 -20.92 9.98 -5.79
N ILE A 175 -19.70 9.45 -5.93
CA ILE A 175 -19.33 8.61 -7.08
C ILE A 175 -19.78 7.15 -6.94
N PHE A 176 -19.87 6.64 -5.73
CA PHE A 176 -20.19 5.24 -5.48
C PHE A 176 -21.48 4.75 -6.15
N PRO A 177 -22.61 5.48 -6.11
CA PRO A 177 -23.85 5.05 -6.75
C PRO A 177 -23.80 4.91 -8.27
N TYR A 178 -22.87 5.63 -8.93
CA TYR A 178 -22.71 5.53 -10.39
C TYR A 178 -22.14 4.18 -10.85
N PHE A 179 -21.47 3.45 -9.96
CA PHE A 179 -20.71 2.25 -10.31
C PHE A 179 -21.08 1.03 -9.47
N SER A 180 -21.71 1.20 -8.29
CA SER A 180 -21.96 0.12 -7.33
C SER A 180 -22.96 -0.94 -7.77
N ASP A 181 -23.68 -0.71 -8.85
CA ASP A 181 -24.53 -1.68 -9.52
C ASP A 181 -23.71 -2.72 -10.32
N ARG A 182 -22.46 -2.40 -10.69
CA ARG A 182 -21.55 -3.19 -11.54
C ARG A 182 -20.23 -3.53 -10.87
N VAL A 183 -19.74 -2.68 -9.97
CA VAL A 183 -18.49 -2.89 -9.21
C VAL A 183 -18.83 -3.48 -7.85
N THR A 184 -18.29 -4.67 -7.59
CA THR A 184 -18.46 -5.34 -6.29
C THR A 184 -17.32 -5.02 -5.32
N LYS A 185 -16.08 -4.90 -5.82
CA LYS A 185 -14.86 -4.75 -5.01
C LYS A 185 -14.38 -3.30 -4.96
N TRP A 186 -14.20 -2.78 -3.73
CA TRP A 186 -13.82 -1.39 -3.49
C TRP A 186 -12.65 -1.30 -2.53
N CYS A 187 -11.62 -0.57 -2.92
CA CYS A 187 -10.51 -0.17 -2.07
C CYS A 187 -10.67 1.31 -1.71
N THR A 188 -10.95 1.63 -0.45
CA THR A 188 -11.18 3.03 -0.05
C THR A 188 -9.92 3.87 -0.13
N VAL A 189 -8.80 3.33 0.37
CA VAL A 189 -7.50 4.02 0.44
C VAL A 189 -6.40 3.03 0.11
N ASN A 190 -5.47 3.44 -0.75
CA ASN A 190 -4.22 2.74 -0.96
C ASN A 190 -3.19 3.18 0.06
N GLU A 191 -2.56 2.23 0.73
CA GLU A 191 -1.37 2.36 1.58
C GLU A 191 -1.37 3.59 2.51
N PRO A 192 -2.24 3.64 3.52
CA PRO A 192 -2.29 4.76 4.46
C PRO A 192 -0.95 5.06 5.14
N ASP A 193 -0.14 4.03 5.33
CA ASP A 193 1.20 4.09 5.91
C ASP A 193 2.19 4.76 4.96
N VAL A 194 2.27 4.32 3.70
CA VAL A 194 3.17 4.90 2.69
C VAL A 194 2.80 6.35 2.45
N PHE A 195 1.52 6.65 2.16
CA PHE A 195 1.04 8.02 2.01
C PHE A 195 1.47 8.95 3.15
N SER A 196 1.26 8.47 4.39
CA SER A 196 1.53 9.29 5.57
C SER A 196 3.03 9.44 5.85
N ILE A 197 3.81 8.36 5.71
CA ILE A 197 5.24 8.38 6.02
C ILE A 197 6.00 9.10 4.92
N MET A 198 5.76 8.76 3.64
CA MET A 198 6.48 9.37 2.53
C MET A 198 6.13 10.85 2.35
N GLY A 199 4.86 11.22 2.53
CA GLY A 199 4.42 12.61 2.37
C GLY A 199 4.73 13.51 3.57
N TYR A 200 4.66 12.98 4.79
CA TYR A 200 4.70 13.82 6.00
C TYR A 200 5.90 13.57 6.93
N HIS A 201 6.64 12.45 6.76
CA HIS A 201 7.86 12.20 7.52
C HIS A 201 9.11 12.27 6.64
N MET A 202 9.12 11.58 5.51
CA MET A 202 10.28 11.53 4.61
C MET A 202 10.33 12.75 3.68
N GLY A 203 9.17 13.32 3.32
CA GLY A 203 9.07 14.45 2.40
C GLY A 203 9.35 14.09 0.95
N MET A 204 9.19 12.81 0.59
CA MET A 204 9.42 12.29 -0.77
C MET A 204 8.17 12.39 -1.64
N PHE A 205 6.98 12.36 -1.03
CA PHE A 205 5.67 12.52 -1.67
C PHE A 205 5.05 13.87 -1.29
N PRO A 206 4.00 14.33 -2.01
CA PRO A 206 3.19 15.46 -1.56
C PRO A 206 2.68 15.24 -0.12
N PRO A 207 2.64 16.29 0.72
CA PRO A 207 3.05 17.66 0.51
C PRO A 207 4.53 17.97 0.86
N GLY A 208 5.41 16.97 0.93
CA GLY A 208 6.84 17.17 1.15
C GLY A 208 7.21 17.58 2.59
N LYS A 209 6.43 17.16 3.59
CA LYS A 209 6.69 17.49 4.99
C LYS A 209 7.69 16.51 5.63
N ARG A 210 8.48 16.99 6.58
CA ARG A 210 9.48 16.19 7.31
C ARG A 210 9.22 16.26 8.81
N SER A 211 8.18 15.52 9.27
CA SER A 211 7.80 15.47 10.68
C SER A 211 7.11 14.14 11.03
N PRO A 212 7.70 13.30 11.90
CA PRO A 212 7.08 12.05 12.33
C PRO A 212 5.73 12.26 13.03
N LEU A 213 5.57 13.35 13.78
CA LEU A 213 4.31 13.66 14.46
C LEU A 213 3.20 13.99 13.46
N LYS A 214 3.53 14.68 12.36
CA LYS A 214 2.55 14.94 11.29
C LYS A 214 2.16 13.64 10.58
N ALA A 215 3.10 12.77 10.27
CA ALA A 215 2.84 11.47 9.65
C ALA A 215 1.89 10.62 10.53
N ILE A 216 2.13 10.53 11.83
CA ILE A 216 1.26 9.81 12.77
C ILE A 216 -0.16 10.42 12.78
N ARG A 217 -0.28 11.75 12.76
CA ARG A 217 -1.58 12.43 12.71
C ARG A 217 -2.32 12.12 11.41
N VAL A 218 -1.62 12.22 10.28
CA VAL A 218 -2.20 11.95 8.94
C VAL A 218 -2.62 10.49 8.82
N MET A 219 -1.77 9.55 9.19
CA MET A 219 -2.12 8.13 9.17
C MET A 219 -3.38 7.84 9.99
N LYS A 220 -3.49 8.46 11.18
CA LYS A 220 -4.71 8.33 11.99
C LYS A 220 -5.93 8.89 11.27
N ASN A 221 -5.82 10.07 10.65
CA ASN A 221 -6.93 10.72 9.96
C ASN A 221 -7.35 9.97 8.70
N VAL A 222 -6.40 9.45 7.92
CA VAL A 222 -6.68 8.60 6.73
C VAL A 222 -7.41 7.32 7.16
N MET A 223 -7.01 6.71 8.27
CA MET A 223 -7.73 5.55 8.80
C MET A 223 -9.14 5.89 9.29
N ILE A 224 -9.36 7.08 9.89
CA ILE A 224 -10.70 7.55 10.25
C ILE A 224 -11.53 7.77 8.97
N ALA A 225 -10.95 8.40 7.95
CA ALA A 225 -11.59 8.60 6.66
C ALA A 225 -12.01 7.28 6.02
N HIS A 226 -11.11 6.29 5.99
CA HIS A 226 -11.46 4.93 5.57
C HIS A 226 -12.67 4.37 6.34
N GLY A 227 -12.64 4.44 7.67
CA GLY A 227 -13.71 3.90 8.49
C GLY A 227 -15.05 4.61 8.27
N GLU A 228 -15.06 5.94 8.17
CA GLU A 228 -16.29 6.70 7.86
C GLU A 228 -16.83 6.35 6.48
N VAL A 229 -15.96 6.31 5.46
CA VAL A 229 -16.35 5.94 4.09
C VAL A 229 -16.89 4.51 4.06
N TYR A 230 -16.20 3.53 4.67
CA TYR A 230 -16.69 2.15 4.76
C TYR A 230 -18.12 2.08 5.26
N HIS A 231 -18.44 2.74 6.39
CA HIS A 231 -19.77 2.67 6.97
C HIS A 231 -20.82 3.38 6.12
N GLU A 232 -20.49 4.48 5.44
CA GLU A 232 -21.43 5.15 4.54
C GLU A 232 -21.72 4.32 3.29
N LEU A 233 -20.67 3.77 2.65
CA LEU A 233 -20.86 2.95 1.45
C LEU A 233 -21.60 1.65 1.76
N LYS A 234 -21.38 1.03 2.94
CA LYS A 234 -22.16 -0.14 3.39
C LYS A 234 -23.63 0.17 3.64
N LYS A 235 -24.00 1.42 3.96
CA LYS A 235 -25.41 1.84 4.04
C LYS A 235 -26.04 1.93 2.64
N LEU A 236 -25.27 2.41 1.66
CA LEU A 236 -25.74 2.55 0.27
C LEU A 236 -25.84 1.19 -0.43
N SER A 237 -24.87 0.31 -0.22
CA SER A 237 -24.84 -1.05 -0.79
C SER A 237 -24.27 -2.03 0.23
N PRO A 238 -25.10 -2.71 1.03
CA PRO A 238 -24.68 -3.66 2.04
C PRO A 238 -23.85 -4.83 1.50
N ASN A 239 -24.06 -5.21 0.24
CA ASN A 239 -23.42 -6.36 -0.41
C ASN A 239 -22.07 -6.01 -1.06
N SER A 240 -21.73 -4.74 -1.21
CA SER A 240 -20.42 -4.33 -1.74
C SER A 240 -19.28 -4.82 -0.83
N TYR A 241 -18.23 -5.31 -1.43
CA TYR A 241 -17.05 -5.86 -0.77
C TYR A 241 -15.99 -4.77 -0.65
N ILE A 242 -15.85 -4.19 0.54
CA ILE A 242 -15.11 -2.96 0.78
C ILE A 242 -13.92 -3.21 1.71
N GLY A 243 -12.73 -2.80 1.28
CA GLY A 243 -11.51 -2.90 2.06
C GLY A 243 -10.58 -1.71 1.86
N LEU A 244 -9.33 -1.91 2.22
CA LEU A 244 -8.22 -1.00 1.93
C LEU A 244 -6.97 -1.81 1.55
N ALA A 245 -6.08 -1.24 0.80
CA ALA A 245 -4.79 -1.84 0.50
C ALA A 245 -3.73 -1.37 1.50
N LYS A 246 -2.96 -2.32 2.02
CA LYS A 246 -1.92 -2.11 3.03
C LYS A 246 -0.56 -2.55 2.48
N ASN A 247 0.40 -1.64 2.44
CA ASN A 247 1.80 -2.01 2.19
C ASN A 247 2.34 -2.80 3.38
N VAL A 248 2.84 -4.00 3.14
CA VAL A 248 3.52 -4.79 4.17
C VAL A 248 4.98 -4.91 3.81
N THR A 249 5.81 -4.09 4.43
CA THR A 249 7.25 -4.23 4.37
C THR A 249 7.70 -5.19 5.47
N ILE A 250 8.51 -6.18 5.12
CA ILE A 250 9.13 -7.08 6.10
C ILE A 250 10.40 -6.44 6.61
N PHE A 251 10.46 -6.14 7.91
CA PHE A 251 11.67 -5.64 8.54
C PHE A 251 12.44 -6.77 9.18
N ASP A 252 13.74 -6.87 8.87
CA ASP A 252 14.68 -7.84 9.42
C ASP A 252 15.90 -7.14 10.01
N PRO A 253 16.52 -7.67 11.08
CA PRO A 253 17.72 -7.05 11.65
C PRO A 253 18.90 -7.18 10.67
N TYR A 254 19.59 -6.09 10.37
CA TYR A 254 20.78 -6.10 9.52
C TYR A 254 21.83 -7.11 10.01
N ARG A 255 22.07 -7.15 11.33
CA ARG A 255 22.91 -8.16 11.99
C ARG A 255 22.07 -8.90 13.02
N ARG A 256 21.72 -10.14 12.72
CA ARG A 256 20.83 -10.94 13.56
C ARG A 256 21.38 -11.27 14.96
N TRP A 257 22.69 -11.17 15.16
CA TRP A 257 23.30 -11.31 16.48
C TRP A 257 23.25 -10.03 17.33
N ASN A 258 22.86 -8.87 16.79
CA ASN A 258 22.87 -7.59 17.48
C ASN A 258 21.45 -7.25 18.03
N LEU A 259 21.33 -7.17 19.36
CA LEU A 259 20.06 -6.89 20.04
C LEU A 259 19.46 -5.53 19.66
N LEU A 260 20.29 -4.49 19.43
CA LEU A 260 19.80 -3.17 19.04
C LEU A 260 19.13 -3.19 17.66
N HIS A 261 19.64 -4.03 16.74
CA HIS A 261 18.99 -4.21 15.43
C HIS A 261 17.63 -4.89 15.58
N TRP A 262 17.50 -5.88 16.47
CA TRP A 262 16.20 -6.49 16.77
C TRP A 262 15.21 -5.50 17.38
N LEU A 263 15.67 -4.65 18.31
CA LEU A 263 14.79 -3.60 18.86
C LEU A 263 14.29 -2.64 17.79
N THR A 264 15.18 -2.21 16.88
CA THR A 264 14.80 -1.39 15.72
C THR A 264 13.80 -2.12 14.82
N THR A 265 14.07 -3.38 14.50
CA THR A 265 13.17 -4.25 13.72
C THR A 265 11.77 -4.32 14.33
N PHE A 266 11.66 -4.58 15.62
CA PHE A 266 10.36 -4.67 16.30
C PHE A 266 9.63 -3.32 16.33
N ALA A 267 10.34 -2.23 16.56
CA ALA A 267 9.76 -0.89 16.54
C ALA A 267 9.19 -0.55 15.15
N LEU A 268 9.96 -0.78 14.09
CA LEU A 268 9.52 -0.50 12.72
C LEU A 268 8.39 -1.43 12.27
N ASN A 269 8.46 -2.72 12.60
CA ASN A 269 7.34 -3.64 12.36
C ASN A 269 6.05 -3.18 13.07
N TYR A 270 6.14 -2.63 14.28
CA TYR A 270 4.96 -2.08 14.96
C TYR A 270 4.48 -0.79 14.30
N ILE A 271 5.38 0.14 14.00
CA ILE A 271 5.03 1.45 13.43
C ILE A 271 4.42 1.28 12.04
N TRP A 272 5.02 0.47 11.19
CA TRP A 272 4.61 0.27 9.80
C TRP A 272 3.46 -0.72 9.69
N ASN A 273 3.64 -1.95 10.17
CA ASN A 273 2.67 -3.03 9.97
C ASN A 273 1.64 -3.13 11.09
N GLY A 274 2.09 -3.02 12.34
CA GLY A 274 1.26 -3.31 13.51
C GLY A 274 0.20 -2.25 13.81
N ALA A 275 0.46 -0.99 13.50
CA ALA A 275 -0.43 0.12 13.86
C ALA A 275 -1.79 0.04 13.14
N ILE A 276 -1.79 -0.19 11.82
CA ILE A 276 -3.01 -0.33 11.00
C ILE A 276 -3.78 -1.60 11.39
N ILE A 277 -3.07 -2.72 11.57
CA ILE A 277 -3.70 -3.97 12.05
C ILE A 277 -4.37 -3.75 13.41
N SER A 278 -3.72 -3.02 14.32
CA SER A 278 -4.31 -2.68 15.62
C SER A 278 -5.52 -1.76 15.49
N ALA A 279 -5.50 -0.81 14.55
CA ALA A 279 -6.64 0.06 14.28
C ALA A 279 -7.86 -0.75 13.80
N LEU A 280 -7.70 -1.57 12.78
CA LEU A 280 -8.79 -2.40 12.23
C LEU A 280 -9.31 -3.42 13.24
N LYS A 281 -8.43 -4.06 14.01
CA LYS A 281 -8.81 -5.12 14.96
C LYS A 281 -9.36 -4.59 16.28
N ARG A 282 -8.79 -3.50 16.80
CA ARG A 282 -9.02 -3.02 18.16
C ARG A 282 -9.56 -1.58 18.24
N GLY A 283 -9.62 -0.84 17.13
CA GLY A 283 -9.95 0.58 17.12
C GLY A 283 -8.89 1.45 17.81
N ARG A 284 -7.62 1.01 17.83
CA ARG A 284 -6.52 1.72 18.50
C ARG A 284 -5.26 1.73 17.63
N MET A 285 -4.63 2.91 17.53
CA MET A 285 -3.37 3.11 16.83
C MET A 285 -2.43 3.92 17.72
N TYR A 286 -1.19 3.47 17.88
CA TYR A 286 -0.19 4.12 18.75
C TYR A 286 -0.72 4.40 20.16
N GLY A 287 -1.47 3.44 20.74
CA GLY A 287 -2.07 3.57 22.07
C GLY A 287 -3.31 4.45 22.15
N LYS A 288 -3.66 5.21 21.11
CA LYS A 288 -4.84 6.11 21.08
C LYS A 288 -6.02 5.47 20.36
N SER A 289 -7.24 5.83 20.74
CA SER A 289 -8.45 5.41 20.06
C SER A 289 -8.54 6.04 18.65
N VAL A 290 -9.01 5.25 17.68
CA VAL A 290 -9.32 5.66 16.31
C VAL A 290 -10.76 5.28 16.03
N LYS A 291 -11.63 6.29 15.93
CA LYS A 291 -13.08 6.10 15.78
C LYS A 291 -13.41 5.50 14.40
N HIS A 292 -14.50 4.75 14.32
CA HIS A 292 -15.07 4.17 13.08
C HIS A 292 -14.22 3.11 12.36
N VAL A 293 -12.99 2.80 12.82
CA VAL A 293 -12.04 1.94 12.12
C VAL A 293 -12.16 0.47 12.52
N LYS A 294 -12.57 0.17 13.77
CA LYS A 294 -12.68 -1.22 14.21
C LYS A 294 -13.73 -1.97 13.38
N GLY A 295 -13.32 -3.02 12.67
CA GLY A 295 -14.21 -3.85 11.84
C GLY A 295 -14.69 -3.17 10.56
N SER A 296 -14.01 -2.13 10.07
CA SER A 296 -14.37 -1.40 8.87
C SER A 296 -13.75 -1.96 7.58
N ALA A 297 -13.66 -3.28 7.46
CA ALA A 297 -13.17 -3.90 6.24
C ALA A 297 -13.77 -5.29 6.07
N ASP A 298 -14.19 -5.63 4.86
CA ASP A 298 -14.62 -6.96 4.45
C ASP A 298 -13.44 -7.81 3.99
N PHE A 299 -12.39 -7.19 3.45
CA PHE A 299 -11.11 -7.78 3.07
C PHE A 299 -9.95 -6.84 3.39
N ILE A 300 -8.74 -7.36 3.33
CA ILE A 300 -7.53 -6.55 3.40
C ILE A 300 -6.69 -6.78 2.13
N GLY A 301 -6.40 -5.70 1.41
CA GLY A 301 -5.46 -5.71 0.30
C GLY A 301 -4.02 -5.79 0.81
N LEU A 302 -3.23 -6.68 0.22
CA LEU A 302 -1.81 -6.82 0.48
C LEU A 302 -1.01 -6.25 -0.70
N ASN A 303 -0.26 -5.18 -0.45
CA ASN A 303 0.81 -4.73 -1.32
C ASN A 303 2.14 -5.20 -0.72
N TYR A 304 2.90 -5.97 -1.48
CA TYR A 304 4.19 -6.49 -1.03
C TYR A 304 5.23 -6.39 -2.14
N TYR A 305 6.40 -5.83 -1.82
CA TYR A 305 7.49 -5.67 -2.79
C TYR A 305 8.84 -6.17 -2.27
N THR A 306 9.13 -5.95 -0.97
CA THR A 306 10.49 -6.13 -0.48
C THR A 306 10.54 -6.37 1.03
N HIS A 307 11.73 -6.67 1.51
CA HIS A 307 12.08 -6.54 2.90
C HIS A 307 13.15 -5.44 3.11
N VAL A 308 13.27 -4.97 4.34
CA VAL A 308 14.22 -3.92 4.73
C VAL A 308 15.08 -4.39 5.89
N LEU A 309 16.40 -4.37 5.69
CA LEU A 309 17.36 -4.68 6.73
C LEU A 309 17.56 -3.47 7.64
N THR A 310 17.29 -3.63 8.93
CA THR A 310 17.20 -2.53 9.88
C THR A 310 18.36 -2.47 10.86
N SER A 311 18.81 -1.25 11.14
CA SER A 311 19.79 -0.92 12.16
C SER A 311 19.55 0.51 12.66
N PRO A 312 19.79 0.82 13.94
CA PRO A 312 19.68 2.20 14.43
C PRO A 312 20.69 3.16 13.81
N PHE A 313 21.72 2.62 13.13
CA PHE A 313 22.84 3.38 12.58
C PHE A 313 22.87 3.42 11.04
N LEU A 314 21.99 2.66 10.37
CA LEU A 314 21.84 2.72 8.93
C LEU A 314 20.73 3.72 8.56
N PRO A 315 20.92 4.50 7.51
CA PRO A 315 19.81 5.24 6.94
C PRO A 315 18.69 4.25 6.57
N GLN A 316 17.49 4.51 7.04
CA GLN A 316 16.32 3.63 6.82
C GLN A 316 15.73 3.82 5.43
N THR A 317 16.14 4.89 4.78
CA THR A 317 15.81 5.25 3.40
C THR A 317 16.98 6.04 2.87
N SER A 318 17.57 5.60 1.82
CA SER A 318 18.43 6.42 0.98
C SER A 318 17.77 6.49 -0.40
N GLU A 319 18.06 7.53 -1.13
CA GLU A 319 17.85 7.55 -2.59
C GLU A 319 18.78 6.52 -3.29
N ILE A 320 19.45 5.70 -2.52
CA ILE A 320 20.41 4.69 -2.86
C ILE A 320 19.82 3.34 -2.41
N ASP A 321 20.22 2.28 -3.04
CA ASP A 321 19.82 0.88 -2.79
C ASP A 321 19.65 0.55 -1.32
N LEU A 322 18.56 -0.10 -0.97
CA LEU A 322 18.35 -0.62 0.37
C LEU A 322 19.42 -1.69 0.69
N PRO A 323 19.88 -1.76 1.95
CA PRO A 323 20.80 -2.84 2.34
C PRO A 323 20.18 -4.21 2.05
N SER A 324 20.92 -5.07 1.34
CA SER A 324 20.48 -6.41 0.92
C SER A 324 21.40 -7.50 1.47
N ARG A 325 20.95 -8.76 1.45
CA ARG A 325 21.82 -9.92 1.66
C ARG A 325 22.62 -10.18 0.38
N LYS A 326 23.82 -10.81 0.54
CA LYS A 326 24.76 -11.02 -0.59
C LYS A 326 24.19 -11.82 -1.78
N HIS A 327 23.14 -12.61 -1.54
CA HIS A 327 22.50 -13.48 -2.54
C HIS A 327 21.22 -12.90 -3.11
N GLU A 328 20.81 -11.73 -2.66
CA GLU A 328 19.58 -11.08 -3.14
C GLU A 328 19.85 -10.25 -4.37
N VAL A 329 18.97 -10.36 -5.33
CA VAL A 329 18.92 -9.47 -6.49
C VAL A 329 18.26 -8.18 -6.04
N VAL A 330 18.80 -7.05 -6.46
CA VAL A 330 18.27 -5.72 -6.17
C VAL A 330 17.65 -5.18 -7.46
N THR A 331 16.42 -4.72 -7.38
CA THR A 331 15.69 -4.14 -8.51
C THR A 331 16.24 -2.76 -8.87
N GLU A 332 15.89 -2.23 -10.04
CA GLU A 332 16.26 -0.86 -10.44
C GLU A 332 15.74 0.22 -9.49
N PHE A 333 14.68 -0.07 -8.75
CA PHE A 333 14.16 0.81 -7.70
C PHE A 333 14.93 0.71 -6.37
N GLY A 334 16.01 -0.09 -6.33
CA GLY A 334 16.84 -0.29 -5.14
C GLY A 334 16.20 -1.24 -4.09
N TYR A 335 15.19 -2.01 -4.45
CA TYR A 335 14.53 -2.95 -3.55
C TYR A 335 15.14 -4.35 -3.68
N PRO A 336 15.62 -4.94 -2.56
CA PRO A 336 15.98 -6.36 -2.55
C PRO A 336 14.76 -7.25 -2.87
N MET A 337 14.92 -8.18 -3.79
CA MET A 337 13.91 -9.19 -4.09
C MET A 337 13.93 -10.26 -3.01
N TYR A 338 12.82 -10.36 -2.27
CA TYR A 338 12.65 -11.34 -1.19
C TYR A 338 11.27 -11.97 -1.30
N ALA A 339 11.14 -12.98 -2.14
CA ALA A 339 9.85 -13.61 -2.47
C ALA A 339 9.20 -14.30 -1.25
N GLU A 340 10.00 -14.89 -0.36
CA GLU A 340 9.52 -15.51 0.90
C GLU A 340 8.83 -14.51 1.83
N GLY A 341 9.10 -13.23 1.64
CA GLY A 341 8.44 -12.16 2.36
C GLY A 341 6.95 -12.09 2.11
N LEU A 342 6.46 -12.49 0.93
CA LEU A 342 5.03 -12.55 0.63
C LEU A 342 4.31 -13.49 1.60
N GLN A 343 4.87 -14.69 1.89
CA GLN A 343 4.31 -15.60 2.88
C GLN A 343 4.33 -14.98 4.30
N ARG A 344 5.38 -14.25 4.64
CA ARG A 344 5.49 -13.57 5.95
C ARG A 344 4.49 -12.42 6.05
N ALA A 345 4.28 -11.68 4.96
CA ALA A 345 3.30 -10.59 4.87
C ALA A 345 1.86 -11.11 5.02
N THR A 346 1.50 -12.21 4.34
CA THR A 346 0.18 -12.83 4.51
C THR A 346 -0.06 -13.28 5.95
N LYS A 347 0.96 -13.82 6.65
CA LYS A 347 0.87 -14.14 8.08
C LYS A 347 0.67 -12.92 8.98
N TRP A 348 1.23 -11.77 8.60
CA TRP A 348 0.98 -10.52 9.32
C TRP A 348 -0.48 -10.11 9.21
N LEU A 349 -1.03 -10.06 7.99
CA LEU A 349 -2.43 -9.67 7.75
C LEU A 349 -3.42 -10.72 8.22
N GLY A 350 -3.07 -12.00 8.23
CA GLY A 350 -3.90 -13.09 8.76
C GLY A 350 -4.31 -12.90 10.24
N LYS A 351 -3.62 -12.04 10.99
CA LYS A 351 -4.01 -11.62 12.34
C LYS A 351 -5.37 -10.89 12.37
N LEU A 352 -5.80 -10.32 11.26
CA LEU A 352 -7.11 -9.67 11.11
C LEU A 352 -8.24 -10.67 10.97
N LYS A 353 -7.98 -11.89 10.50
CA LYS A 353 -8.98 -12.91 10.19
C LYS A 353 -9.98 -12.45 9.11
N LEU A 354 -9.51 -11.65 8.17
CA LEU A 354 -10.23 -11.22 6.97
C LEU A 354 -9.66 -11.97 5.76
N PRO A 355 -10.43 -12.12 4.67
CA PRO A 355 -9.88 -12.47 3.36
C PRO A 355 -8.75 -11.52 2.98
N ILE A 356 -7.72 -12.06 2.33
CA ILE A 356 -6.55 -11.31 1.86
C ILE A 356 -6.56 -11.34 0.34
N GLU A 357 -6.58 -10.16 -0.27
CA GLU A 357 -6.38 -9.98 -1.70
C GLU A 357 -4.95 -9.44 -1.91
N ILE A 358 -4.13 -10.08 -2.74
CA ILE A 358 -2.84 -9.49 -3.14
C ILE A 358 -3.17 -8.41 -4.16
N THR A 359 -3.14 -7.16 -3.71
CA THR A 359 -3.56 -6.00 -4.52
C THR A 359 -2.42 -5.35 -5.28
N GLU A 360 -1.17 -5.60 -4.86
CA GLU A 360 0.02 -5.20 -5.60
C GLU A 360 1.19 -6.15 -5.27
N ASN A 361 1.87 -6.60 -6.31
CA ASN A 361 3.17 -7.26 -6.24
C ASN A 361 3.86 -7.07 -7.60
N GLY A 362 5.18 -6.91 -7.61
CA GLY A 362 5.88 -6.69 -8.86
C GLY A 362 7.36 -6.35 -8.65
N VAL A 363 8.05 -6.19 -9.76
CA VAL A 363 9.49 -5.89 -9.83
C VAL A 363 9.68 -4.68 -10.74
N ALA A 364 10.50 -3.73 -10.31
CA ALA A 364 10.95 -2.63 -11.16
C ALA A 364 12.12 -3.11 -12.01
N ASP A 365 11.88 -3.25 -13.31
CA ASP A 365 12.83 -3.77 -14.29
C ASP A 365 12.57 -3.12 -15.65
N GLY A 366 13.24 -2.01 -15.92
CA GLY A 366 13.03 -1.21 -17.14
C GLY A 366 13.49 -1.90 -18.43
N GLU A 367 14.41 -2.86 -18.31
CA GLU A 367 14.93 -3.63 -19.44
C GLU A 367 14.32 -5.04 -19.55
N ASP A 368 13.42 -5.39 -18.63
CA ASP A 368 12.75 -6.71 -18.53
C ASP A 368 13.72 -7.91 -18.44
N ASN A 369 14.85 -7.70 -17.74
CA ASN A 369 15.88 -8.72 -17.59
C ASN A 369 15.61 -9.70 -16.43
N LEU A 370 14.74 -9.33 -15.50
CA LEU A 370 14.44 -10.10 -14.29
C LEU A 370 13.19 -10.98 -14.43
N ARG A 371 12.45 -10.83 -15.53
CA ARG A 371 11.30 -11.66 -15.82
C ARG A 371 11.79 -12.96 -16.47
N PRO A 372 11.46 -14.15 -15.95
CA PRO A 372 11.74 -15.40 -16.65
C PRO A 372 10.95 -15.44 -17.96
N GLU A 373 11.58 -15.95 -19.02
CA GLU A 373 10.93 -16.21 -20.32
C GLU A 373 9.83 -17.27 -20.21
#